data_23704433bb5c3d5bec9a7c501084f216
#
_entry.id   23704433bb5c3d5bec9a7c501084f216
#
_cell.length_a   1.000
_cell.length_b   1.000
_cell.length_c   1.000
_cell.angle_alpha   90.00
_cell.angle_beta   90.00
_cell.angle_gamma   90.00
#
_symmetry.space_group_name_H-M   'P 1'
#
loop_
_entity.id
_entity.type
_entity.pdbx_description
1 polymer ?
#
loop_
_entity_poly.entity_id
_entity_poly.type
_entity_poly.pdbx_seq_one_letter_code
_entity_poly.pdbx_strand_id
1 'polypeptide(L)'
;FFSLDYLKEQLQLIINSGVKTIKLLDRSFNAKTSHALAILEFVFKNAKPGMQFQFEINGDVLDQKIIDYINDYAPDGLLRFEIGIQSTYDPTNEIVRRYQDFNRLSEVIRQLQSNHKIDFHLDLIAGLPLENLSRFAKSFDDVFAFRPKELQLGFLKLLRGTSLRNEANKYGYVYDSKPPYELIESNDLSKEDIKKIHLAEEMLEKFWNSGKMPITMNKVMDNVSSPFYFFMEFGKYYLEHDFKLFKFQNDELFSYLNQYLNYEYEDLLIEDYLRLTKVKPKRWWKSRISKQQSRDVM
;
A
#
# COMPACT_ATOMS: atom_id res chain seq x y z
N PHE A 1 -8.88 -8.64 25.71
CA PHE A 1 -9.01 -7.18 25.56
C PHE A 1 -8.62 -6.48 26.86
N PHE A 2 -7.86 -5.40 26.77
CA PHE A 2 -7.66 -4.48 27.89
C PHE A 2 -8.99 -3.77 28.23
N SER A 3 -9.13 -3.26 29.45
CA SER A 3 -10.31 -2.46 29.79
C SER A 3 -10.34 -1.16 28.99
N LEU A 4 -11.54 -0.68 28.68
CA LEU A 4 -11.70 0.57 27.92
C LEU A 4 -11.14 1.77 28.69
N ASP A 5 -11.29 1.80 30.02
CA ASP A 5 -10.77 2.89 30.84
C ASP A 5 -9.25 2.97 30.76
N TYR A 6 -8.56 1.84 30.91
CA TYR A 6 -7.11 1.76 30.74
C TYR A 6 -6.66 2.22 29.37
N LEU A 7 -7.32 1.72 28.30
CA LEU A 7 -6.94 2.10 26.93
C LEU A 7 -7.17 3.58 26.66
N LYS A 8 -8.27 4.15 27.12
CA LYS A 8 -8.57 5.58 26.99
C LYS A 8 -7.54 6.44 27.72
N GLU A 9 -7.12 6.01 28.92
CA GLU A 9 -6.05 6.70 29.66
C GLU A 9 -4.74 6.69 28.89
N GLN A 10 -4.31 5.53 28.37
CA GLN A 10 -3.08 5.42 27.58
C GLN A 10 -3.16 6.24 26.28
N LEU A 11 -4.28 6.16 25.56
CA LEU A 11 -4.50 6.97 24.35
C LEU A 11 -4.45 8.47 24.65
N GLN A 12 -5.03 8.91 25.79
CA GLN A 12 -4.99 10.31 26.20
C GLN A 12 -3.56 10.80 26.47
N LEU A 13 -2.73 9.98 27.12
CA LEU A 13 -1.32 10.28 27.34
C LEU A 13 -0.57 10.44 26.00
N ILE A 14 -0.79 9.52 25.05
CA ILE A 14 -0.18 9.56 23.73
C ILE A 14 -0.66 10.79 22.93
N ILE A 15 -1.95 11.09 22.93
CA ILE A 15 -2.51 12.28 22.28
C ILE A 15 -1.89 13.57 22.86
N ASN A 16 -1.69 13.61 24.17
CA ASN A 16 -1.12 14.77 24.84
C ASN A 16 0.38 14.94 24.56
N SER A 17 1.10 13.86 24.22
CA SER A 17 2.54 13.92 23.91
C SER A 17 2.86 14.65 22.60
N GLY A 18 1.85 14.86 21.73
CA GLY A 18 2.02 15.57 20.46
C GLY A 18 2.59 14.74 19.32
N VAL A 19 2.67 13.40 19.46
CA VAL A 19 3.00 12.50 18.35
C VAL A 19 1.94 12.60 17.26
N LYS A 20 2.37 12.48 15.98
CA LYS A 20 1.45 12.63 14.85
C LYS A 20 0.87 11.31 14.37
N THR A 21 1.61 10.23 14.47
CA THR A 21 1.17 8.91 13.99
C THR A 21 1.18 7.92 15.13
N ILE A 22 0.07 7.27 15.35
CA ILE A 22 -0.16 6.26 16.39
C ILE A 22 -0.59 4.97 15.69
N LYS A 23 0.19 3.90 15.87
CA LYS A 23 -0.15 2.58 15.34
C LYS A 23 -0.60 1.68 16.48
N LEU A 24 -1.83 1.17 16.41
CA LEU A 24 -2.35 0.17 17.32
C LEU A 24 -1.97 -1.22 16.78
N LEU A 25 -1.27 -2.01 17.61
CA LEU A 25 -0.72 -3.32 17.23
C LEU A 25 -1.67 -4.46 17.63
N ASP A 26 -2.96 -4.30 17.34
CA ASP A 26 -3.93 -5.37 17.48
C ASP A 26 -3.89 -6.28 16.23
N ARG A 27 -4.04 -7.59 16.40
CA ARG A 27 -4.17 -8.49 15.25
C ARG A 27 -5.47 -8.29 14.47
N SER A 28 -6.49 -7.74 15.11
CA SER A 28 -7.78 -7.41 14.51
C SER A 28 -8.52 -6.44 15.44
N PHE A 29 -8.40 -5.16 15.16
CA PHE A 29 -9.04 -4.10 15.95
C PHE A 29 -10.56 -4.28 16.04
N ASN A 30 -11.20 -4.72 14.96
CA ASN A 30 -12.64 -4.92 14.86
C ASN A 30 -13.16 -6.27 15.38
N ALA A 31 -12.36 -7.04 16.11
CA ALA A 31 -12.78 -8.34 16.66
C ALA A 31 -13.98 -8.25 17.63
N LYS A 32 -14.25 -7.06 18.19
CA LYS A 32 -15.43 -6.78 19.03
C LYS A 32 -15.98 -5.40 18.69
N THR A 33 -17.13 -5.36 18.00
CA THR A 33 -17.78 -4.14 17.51
C THR A 33 -17.93 -3.05 18.58
N SER A 34 -18.47 -3.39 19.77
CA SER A 34 -18.68 -2.41 20.84
C SER A 34 -17.39 -1.82 21.39
N HIS A 35 -16.30 -2.60 21.40
CA HIS A 35 -14.99 -2.14 21.83
C HIS A 35 -14.36 -1.20 20.79
N ALA A 36 -14.43 -1.57 19.52
CA ALA A 36 -13.93 -0.77 18.41
C ALA A 36 -14.65 0.59 18.35
N LEU A 37 -15.98 0.60 18.43
CA LEU A 37 -16.77 1.84 18.44
C LEU A 37 -16.39 2.76 19.60
N ALA A 38 -16.22 2.21 20.82
CA ALA A 38 -15.86 3.00 21.99
C ALA A 38 -14.46 3.63 21.89
N ILE A 39 -13.53 2.97 21.21
CA ILE A 39 -12.18 3.51 20.93
C ILE A 39 -12.25 4.56 19.82
N LEU A 40 -12.99 4.31 18.73
CA LEU A 40 -13.17 5.29 17.64
C LEU A 40 -13.83 6.57 18.17
N GLU A 41 -14.89 6.45 18.96
CA GLU A 41 -15.55 7.60 19.60
C GLU A 41 -14.57 8.42 20.43
N PHE A 42 -13.75 7.74 21.25
CA PHE A 42 -12.76 8.41 22.07
C PHE A 42 -11.70 9.12 21.21
N VAL A 43 -11.20 8.46 20.16
CA VAL A 43 -10.20 9.01 19.25
C VAL A 43 -10.78 10.23 18.50
N PHE A 44 -11.98 10.12 17.94
CA PHE A 44 -12.61 11.23 17.20
C PHE A 44 -12.81 12.48 18.05
N LYS A 45 -13.15 12.28 19.35
CA LYS A 45 -13.37 13.37 20.29
C LYS A 45 -12.08 14.05 20.76
N ASN A 46 -10.98 13.32 20.90
CA ASN A 46 -9.79 13.78 21.61
C ASN A 46 -8.56 13.99 20.71
N ALA A 47 -8.55 13.46 19.49
CA ALA A 47 -7.44 13.62 18.55
C ALA A 47 -7.21 15.09 18.21
N LYS A 48 -5.94 15.47 18.05
CA LYS A 48 -5.54 16.83 17.66
C LYS A 48 -5.37 16.90 16.13
N PRO A 49 -5.53 18.08 15.53
CA PRO A 49 -5.29 18.27 14.10
C PRO A 49 -3.93 17.74 13.65
N GLY A 50 -3.91 17.01 12.54
CA GLY A 50 -2.70 16.42 11.96
C GLY A 50 -2.24 15.12 12.61
N MET A 51 -3.02 14.55 13.55
CA MET A 51 -2.81 13.18 14.03
C MET A 51 -3.42 12.16 13.08
N GLN A 52 -2.80 10.99 13.00
CA GLN A 52 -3.31 9.81 12.29
C GLN A 52 -3.20 8.57 13.17
N PHE A 53 -4.29 7.80 13.22
CA PHE A 53 -4.37 6.53 13.93
C PHE A 53 -4.46 5.40 12.92
N GLN A 54 -3.51 4.48 13.00
CA GLN A 54 -3.47 3.28 12.16
C GLN A 54 -3.99 2.08 12.95
N PHE A 55 -4.95 1.37 12.35
CA PHE A 55 -5.57 0.16 12.90
C PHE A 55 -5.41 -0.98 11.92
N GLU A 56 -5.00 -2.15 12.41
CA GLU A 56 -5.05 -3.39 11.67
C GLU A 56 -6.46 -3.99 11.80
N ILE A 57 -7.16 -4.15 10.69
CA ILE A 57 -8.54 -4.63 10.65
C ILE A 57 -8.69 -5.89 9.81
N ASN A 58 -9.67 -6.71 10.17
CA ASN A 58 -10.17 -7.76 9.29
C ASN A 58 -11.37 -7.21 8.52
N GLY A 59 -11.13 -6.85 7.25
CA GLY A 59 -12.07 -6.02 6.50
C GLY A 59 -13.37 -6.71 6.11
N ASP A 60 -13.33 -8.01 5.75
CA ASP A 60 -14.53 -8.75 5.29
C ASP A 60 -15.54 -9.03 6.42
N VAL A 61 -15.11 -9.01 7.68
CA VAL A 61 -15.98 -9.15 8.86
C VAL A 61 -16.22 -7.82 9.59
N LEU A 62 -15.91 -6.69 8.96
CA LEU A 62 -16.19 -5.38 9.55
C LEU A 62 -17.71 -5.15 9.66
N ASP A 63 -18.17 -4.86 10.89
CA ASP A 63 -19.57 -4.63 11.20
C ASP A 63 -20.07 -3.33 10.53
N GLN A 64 -21.26 -3.37 9.93
CA GLN A 64 -21.88 -2.22 9.27
C GLN A 64 -21.98 -1.00 10.20
N LYS A 65 -22.23 -1.21 11.50
CA LYS A 65 -22.28 -0.12 12.48
C LYS A 65 -20.97 0.65 12.60
N ILE A 66 -19.82 -0.04 12.43
CA ILE A 66 -18.51 0.62 12.43
C ILE A 66 -18.34 1.42 11.14
N ILE A 67 -18.74 0.86 10.00
CA ILE A 67 -18.68 1.52 8.69
C ILE A 67 -19.52 2.80 8.72
N ASP A 68 -20.77 2.69 9.13
CA ASP A 68 -21.68 3.83 9.22
C ASP A 68 -21.14 4.91 10.17
N TYR A 69 -20.68 4.51 11.36
CA TYR A 69 -20.10 5.44 12.33
C TYR A 69 -18.88 6.19 11.80
N ILE A 70 -18.00 5.49 11.07
CA ILE A 70 -16.84 6.10 10.44
C ILE A 70 -17.26 7.08 9.34
N ASN A 71 -18.19 6.66 8.47
CA ASN A 71 -18.65 7.50 7.37
C ASN A 71 -19.32 8.79 7.87
N ASP A 72 -20.06 8.71 8.97
CA ASP A 72 -20.76 9.86 9.54
C ASP A 72 -19.82 10.80 10.31
N TYR A 73 -18.90 10.26 11.10
CA TYR A 73 -18.21 11.02 12.13
C TYR A 73 -16.68 11.11 11.99
N ALA A 74 -16.02 10.32 11.14
CA ALA A 74 -14.57 10.35 11.07
C ALA A 74 -14.06 11.69 10.54
N PRO A 75 -13.11 12.34 11.22
CA PRO A 75 -12.36 13.47 10.68
C PRO A 75 -11.47 13.04 9.52
N ASP A 76 -11.31 13.92 8.53
CA ASP A 76 -10.50 13.65 7.34
C ASP A 76 -9.04 13.35 7.71
N GLY A 77 -8.50 12.27 7.16
CA GLY A 77 -7.11 11.86 7.35
C GLY A 77 -6.73 11.37 8.75
N LEU A 78 -7.71 11.29 9.68
CA LEU A 78 -7.46 10.79 11.03
C LEU A 78 -7.22 9.28 11.08
N LEU A 79 -7.89 8.53 10.21
CA LEU A 79 -7.83 7.08 10.20
C LEU A 79 -6.98 6.54 9.04
N ARG A 80 -6.19 5.53 9.35
CA ARG A 80 -5.53 4.67 8.38
C ARG A 80 -5.84 3.23 8.73
N PHE A 81 -6.35 2.48 7.77
CA PHE A 81 -6.62 1.06 7.93
C PHE A 81 -5.60 0.21 7.19
N GLU A 82 -4.95 -0.69 7.94
CA GLU A 82 -4.09 -1.74 7.41
C GLU A 82 -4.91 -3.01 7.28
N ILE A 83 -4.99 -3.54 6.05
CA ILE A 83 -5.77 -4.73 5.71
C ILE A 83 -4.87 -5.70 4.98
N GLY A 84 -4.52 -6.79 5.65
CA GLY A 84 -3.80 -7.88 5.01
C GLY A 84 -4.76 -8.66 4.10
N ILE A 85 -4.64 -8.52 2.78
CA ILE A 85 -5.41 -9.30 1.80
C ILE A 85 -4.68 -10.59 1.48
N GLN A 86 -3.37 -10.50 1.30
CA GLN A 86 -2.39 -11.53 1.00
C GLN A 86 -2.54 -12.11 -0.43
N SER A 87 -3.72 -12.56 -0.83
CA SER A 87 -4.09 -13.06 -2.14
C SER A 87 -5.58 -12.84 -2.41
N THR A 88 -5.95 -12.63 -3.68
CA THR A 88 -7.36 -12.62 -4.13
C THR A 88 -7.77 -13.97 -4.73
N TYR A 89 -6.97 -15.02 -4.53
CA TYR A 89 -7.21 -16.35 -5.08
C TYR A 89 -7.65 -17.32 -3.99
N ASP A 90 -8.93 -17.69 -4.01
CA ASP A 90 -9.53 -18.55 -2.99
C ASP A 90 -8.78 -19.88 -2.77
N PRO A 91 -8.33 -20.63 -3.82
CA PRO A 91 -7.58 -21.85 -3.60
C PRO A 91 -6.27 -21.64 -2.81
N THR A 92 -5.59 -20.52 -3.03
CA THR A 92 -4.41 -20.13 -2.24
C THR A 92 -4.79 -19.86 -0.79
N ASN A 93 -5.85 -19.07 -0.59
CA ASN A 93 -6.33 -18.71 0.74
C ASN A 93 -6.78 -19.96 1.55
N GLU A 94 -7.43 -20.93 0.92
CA GLU A 94 -7.79 -22.21 1.54
C GLU A 94 -6.55 -22.98 2.03
N ILE A 95 -5.50 -23.07 1.21
CA ILE A 95 -4.26 -23.78 1.59
C ILE A 95 -3.60 -23.13 2.80
N VAL A 96 -3.54 -21.80 2.82
CA VAL A 96 -2.92 -21.07 3.94
C VAL A 96 -3.88 -20.86 5.12
N ARG A 97 -5.06 -21.46 5.06
CA ARG A 97 -6.14 -21.37 6.08
C ARG A 97 -6.55 -19.94 6.38
N ARG A 98 -6.59 -19.12 5.36
CA ARG A 98 -7.09 -17.76 5.42
C ARG A 98 -8.50 -17.71 4.84
N TYR A 99 -9.49 -17.69 5.70
CA TYR A 99 -10.90 -17.60 5.31
C TYR A 99 -11.24 -16.12 5.16
N GLN A 100 -11.27 -15.65 3.92
CA GLN A 100 -11.55 -14.27 3.59
C GLN A 100 -12.50 -14.21 2.38
N ASP A 101 -13.57 -13.45 2.51
CA ASP A 101 -14.45 -13.15 1.38
C ASP A 101 -13.99 -11.86 0.71
N PHE A 102 -13.29 -12.00 -0.43
CA PHE A 102 -12.77 -10.84 -1.17
C PHE A 102 -13.87 -9.96 -1.76
N ASN A 103 -15.06 -10.51 -2.11
CA ASN A 103 -16.19 -9.72 -2.60
C ASN A 103 -16.73 -8.84 -1.48
N ARG A 104 -16.96 -9.41 -0.29
CA ARG A 104 -17.38 -8.66 0.88
C ARG A 104 -16.35 -7.62 1.29
N LEU A 105 -15.08 -7.97 1.30
CA LEU A 105 -13.99 -7.01 1.57
C LEU A 105 -14.00 -5.85 0.59
N SER A 106 -14.20 -6.13 -0.70
CA SER A 106 -14.28 -5.12 -1.76
C SER A 106 -15.43 -4.14 -1.53
N GLU A 107 -16.61 -4.64 -1.11
CA GLU A 107 -17.76 -3.80 -0.76
C GLU A 107 -17.44 -2.89 0.43
N VAL A 108 -16.82 -3.43 1.48
CA VAL A 108 -16.43 -2.67 2.68
C VAL A 108 -15.45 -1.55 2.33
N ILE A 109 -14.40 -1.86 1.55
CA ILE A 109 -13.43 -0.85 1.13
C ILE A 109 -14.14 0.27 0.34
N ARG A 110 -15.00 -0.06 -0.63
CA ARG A 110 -15.73 0.95 -1.41
C ARG A 110 -16.66 1.81 -0.56
N GLN A 111 -17.37 1.21 0.41
CA GLN A 111 -18.21 1.96 1.34
C GLN A 111 -17.41 2.95 2.18
N LEU A 112 -16.23 2.55 2.67
CA LEU A 112 -15.35 3.41 3.45
C LEU A 112 -14.64 4.47 2.59
N GLN A 113 -14.40 4.19 1.30
CA GLN A 113 -13.81 5.15 0.36
C GLN A 113 -14.77 6.22 -0.11
N SER A 114 -16.10 5.99 -0.01
CA SER A 114 -17.12 6.90 -0.55
C SER A 114 -16.99 8.33 -0.03
N ASN A 115 -16.46 8.52 1.16
CA ASN A 115 -16.28 9.84 1.80
C ASN A 115 -14.83 10.35 1.79
N HIS A 116 -13.89 9.61 1.19
CA HIS A 116 -12.46 9.97 1.10
C HIS A 116 -11.77 10.31 2.42
N LYS A 117 -12.29 9.80 3.54
CA LYS A 117 -11.82 10.15 4.90
C LYS A 117 -10.72 9.24 5.43
N ILE A 118 -10.55 8.06 4.81
CA ILE A 118 -9.66 7.01 5.33
C ILE A 118 -8.54 6.73 4.34
N ASP A 119 -7.32 6.63 4.86
CA ASP A 119 -6.17 6.10 4.13
C ASP A 119 -6.14 4.58 4.25
N PHE A 120 -6.05 3.86 3.13
CA PHE A 120 -5.88 2.41 3.12
C PHE A 120 -4.43 2.02 2.89
N HIS A 121 -3.97 1.08 3.72
CA HIS A 121 -2.75 0.30 3.55
C HIS A 121 -3.17 -1.14 3.30
N LEU A 122 -2.93 -1.66 2.11
CA LEU A 122 -3.33 -3.01 1.72
C LEU A 122 -2.09 -3.86 1.49
N ASP A 123 -2.13 -5.14 1.91
CA ASP A 123 -0.98 -6.02 1.83
C ASP A 123 -1.25 -7.23 0.93
N LEU A 124 -0.26 -7.58 0.11
CA LEU A 124 -0.18 -8.81 -0.66
C LEU A 124 1.10 -9.58 -0.32
N ILE A 125 1.07 -10.90 -0.48
CA ILE A 125 2.25 -11.76 -0.30
C ILE A 125 2.54 -12.50 -1.61
N ALA A 126 3.69 -12.23 -2.20
CA ALA A 126 4.20 -13.00 -3.32
C ALA A 126 4.78 -14.35 -2.85
N GLY A 127 4.53 -15.41 -3.61
CA GLY A 127 5.07 -16.74 -3.35
C GLY A 127 4.17 -17.67 -2.56
N LEU A 128 2.91 -17.30 -2.35
CA LEU A 128 1.91 -18.21 -1.81
C LEU A 128 1.64 -19.38 -2.78
N PRO A 129 1.19 -20.56 -2.29
CA PRO A 129 0.93 -21.72 -3.14
C PRO A 129 -0.10 -21.42 -4.24
N LEU A 130 0.06 -22.03 -5.42
CA LEU A 130 -0.81 -21.93 -6.59
C LEU A 130 -0.85 -20.54 -7.26
N GLU A 131 -0.06 -19.58 -6.84
CA GLU A 131 0.05 -18.28 -7.51
C GLU A 131 1.32 -18.22 -8.35
N ASN A 132 1.19 -18.50 -9.65
CA ASN A 132 2.22 -18.18 -10.63
C ASN A 132 2.25 -16.67 -10.91
N LEU A 133 3.22 -16.19 -11.70
CA LEU A 133 3.40 -14.76 -11.97
C LEU A 133 2.12 -14.09 -12.51
N SER A 134 1.39 -14.75 -13.43
CA SER A 134 0.18 -14.17 -14.00
C SER A 134 -0.98 -14.12 -12.99
N ARG A 135 -1.09 -15.13 -12.11
CA ARG A 135 -2.11 -15.12 -11.05
C ARG A 135 -1.78 -14.06 -9.99
N PHE A 136 -0.51 -13.94 -9.60
CA PHE A 136 -0.06 -12.88 -8.70
C PHE A 136 -0.30 -11.48 -9.28
N ALA A 137 0.01 -11.29 -10.58
CA ALA A 137 -0.30 -10.05 -11.29
C ALA A 137 -1.79 -9.70 -11.20
N LYS A 138 -2.67 -10.69 -11.35
CA LYS A 138 -4.11 -10.48 -11.19
C LYS A 138 -4.48 -10.11 -9.75
N SER A 139 -3.92 -10.78 -8.73
CA SER A 139 -4.13 -10.41 -7.32
C SER A 139 -3.68 -8.97 -7.05
N PHE A 140 -2.54 -8.57 -7.61
CA PHE A 140 -2.05 -7.20 -7.52
C PHE A 140 -3.04 -6.21 -8.16
N ASP A 141 -3.46 -6.46 -9.39
CA ASP A 141 -4.34 -5.55 -10.14
C ASP A 141 -5.73 -5.45 -9.47
N ASP A 142 -6.28 -6.57 -8.96
CA ASP A 142 -7.54 -6.60 -8.22
C ASP A 142 -7.48 -5.68 -6.98
N VAL A 143 -6.38 -5.71 -6.24
CA VAL A 143 -6.20 -4.90 -5.03
C VAL A 143 -5.82 -3.46 -5.38
N PHE A 144 -4.98 -3.25 -6.38
CA PHE A 144 -4.59 -1.92 -6.83
C PHE A 144 -5.77 -1.11 -7.39
N ALA A 145 -6.83 -1.79 -7.88
CA ALA A 145 -8.06 -1.14 -8.35
C ALA A 145 -8.74 -0.28 -7.26
N PHE A 146 -8.50 -0.55 -5.98
CA PHE A 146 -8.94 0.32 -4.87
C PHE A 146 -8.12 1.60 -4.74
N ARG A 147 -7.04 1.78 -5.48
CA ARG A 147 -6.14 2.94 -5.37
C ARG A 147 -5.74 3.22 -3.91
N PRO A 148 -5.23 2.22 -3.18
CA PRO A 148 -4.85 2.42 -1.78
C PRO A 148 -3.76 3.48 -1.66
N LYS A 149 -3.71 4.16 -0.53
CA LYS A 149 -2.63 5.11 -0.21
C LYS A 149 -1.27 4.42 -0.23
N GLU A 150 -1.24 3.17 0.21
CA GLU A 150 -0.08 2.29 0.18
C GLU A 150 -0.52 0.87 -0.14
N LEU A 151 0.14 0.24 -1.11
CA LEU A 151 0.04 -1.19 -1.38
C LEU A 151 1.39 -1.82 -1.05
N GLN A 152 1.44 -2.62 0.00
CA GLN A 152 2.65 -3.32 0.40
C GLN A 152 2.73 -4.69 -0.29
N LEU A 153 3.83 -4.94 -0.99
CA LEU A 153 4.17 -6.27 -1.46
C LEU A 153 5.13 -6.94 -0.49
N GLY A 154 4.64 -7.96 0.21
CA GLY A 154 5.47 -8.84 1.01
C GLY A 154 5.94 -10.04 0.17
N PHE A 155 7.07 -10.64 0.56
CA PHE A 155 7.53 -11.92 0.04
C PHE A 155 7.37 -13.01 1.10
N LEU A 156 6.93 -14.19 0.67
CA LEU A 156 6.69 -15.30 1.59
C LEU A 156 7.96 -15.62 2.37
N LYS A 157 7.82 -15.67 3.70
CA LYS A 157 8.88 -16.03 4.63
C LYS A 157 8.53 -17.38 5.27
N LEU A 158 9.39 -18.36 5.06
CA LEU A 158 9.19 -19.73 5.56
C LEU A 158 9.59 -19.78 7.05
N LEU A 159 8.77 -19.14 7.91
CA LEU A 159 9.06 -19.02 9.34
C LEU A 159 9.04 -20.38 10.05
N ARG A 160 9.92 -20.56 11.03
CA ARG A 160 9.99 -21.81 11.82
C ARG A 160 8.67 -22.07 12.54
N GLY A 161 8.22 -23.31 12.50
CA GLY A 161 6.98 -23.76 13.14
C GLY A 161 5.71 -23.56 12.30
N THR A 162 5.81 -22.98 11.10
CA THR A 162 4.65 -22.85 10.20
C THR A 162 4.42 -24.12 9.37
N SER A 163 3.14 -24.39 9.04
CA SER A 163 2.78 -25.53 8.17
C SER A 163 3.40 -25.42 6.78
N LEU A 164 3.44 -24.24 6.17
CA LEU A 164 4.07 -24.05 4.86
C LEU A 164 5.55 -24.41 4.87
N ARG A 165 6.28 -24.09 5.94
CA ARG A 165 7.68 -24.53 6.07
C ARG A 165 7.81 -26.04 6.21
N ASN A 166 6.94 -26.67 6.99
CA ASN A 166 6.95 -28.12 7.15
C ASN A 166 6.60 -28.86 5.85
N GLU A 167 5.79 -28.24 5.01
CA GLU A 167 5.36 -28.73 3.70
C GLU A 167 6.19 -28.17 2.53
N ALA A 168 7.34 -27.54 2.77
CA ALA A 168 8.14 -26.85 1.77
C ALA A 168 8.42 -27.71 0.53
N ASN A 169 8.75 -28.99 0.72
CA ASN A 169 9.01 -29.92 -0.39
C ASN A 169 7.79 -30.13 -1.29
N LYS A 170 6.57 -30.11 -0.73
CA LYS A 170 5.32 -30.26 -1.50
C LYS A 170 5.12 -29.13 -2.49
N TYR A 171 5.50 -27.92 -2.11
CA TYR A 171 5.35 -26.70 -2.92
C TYR A 171 6.64 -26.32 -3.67
N GLY A 172 7.70 -27.16 -3.56
CA GLY A 172 8.99 -26.88 -4.18
C GLY A 172 9.68 -25.60 -3.66
N TYR A 173 9.41 -25.23 -2.41
CA TYR A 173 9.97 -24.03 -1.82
C TYR A 173 11.46 -24.12 -1.58
N VAL A 174 12.21 -23.27 -2.28
CA VAL A 174 13.60 -22.92 -1.99
C VAL A 174 13.60 -21.54 -1.33
N TYR A 175 14.24 -21.41 -0.18
CA TYR A 175 14.23 -20.18 0.61
C TYR A 175 15.57 -19.97 1.34
N ASP A 176 15.85 -18.74 1.75
CA ASP A 176 17.08 -18.47 2.49
C ASP A 176 17.09 -19.25 3.82
N SER A 177 18.21 -19.90 4.07
CA SER A 177 18.42 -20.67 5.32
C SER A 177 18.56 -19.78 6.55
N LYS A 178 18.86 -18.49 6.37
CA LYS A 178 18.98 -17.47 7.41
C LYS A 178 17.73 -16.61 7.49
N PRO A 179 17.43 -16.02 8.66
CA PRO A 179 16.37 -15.01 8.75
C PRO A 179 16.58 -13.88 7.71
N PRO A 180 15.53 -13.43 7.07
CA PRO A 180 14.10 -13.69 7.34
C PRO A 180 13.50 -14.94 6.70
N TYR A 181 14.29 -15.85 6.14
CA TYR A 181 13.83 -17.09 5.50
C TYR A 181 12.97 -16.83 4.26
N GLU A 182 13.33 -15.83 3.49
CA GLU A 182 12.56 -15.37 2.33
C GLU A 182 12.62 -16.37 1.18
N LEU A 183 11.52 -16.48 0.47
CA LEU A 183 11.37 -17.35 -0.68
C LEU A 183 12.32 -16.92 -1.81
N ILE A 184 12.98 -17.90 -2.44
CA ILE A 184 13.82 -17.72 -3.62
C ILE A 184 13.10 -18.22 -4.86
N GLU A 185 12.45 -19.39 -4.79
CA GLU A 185 11.64 -19.99 -5.84
C GLU A 185 10.67 -21.04 -5.30
N SER A 186 9.69 -21.42 -6.11
CA SER A 186 8.71 -22.46 -5.81
C SER A 186 8.32 -23.21 -7.09
N ASN A 187 7.39 -24.20 -6.96
CA ASN A 187 6.79 -24.84 -8.13
C ASN A 187 6.00 -23.84 -9.02
N ASP A 188 5.48 -22.75 -8.45
CA ASP A 188 4.61 -21.81 -9.13
C ASP A 188 5.38 -20.56 -9.60
N LEU A 189 6.45 -20.16 -8.92
CA LEU A 189 7.27 -18.99 -9.21
C LEU A 189 8.75 -19.38 -9.33
N SER A 190 9.32 -19.17 -10.50
CA SER A 190 10.77 -19.30 -10.69
C SER A 190 11.52 -18.16 -10.00
N LYS A 191 12.82 -18.36 -9.80
CA LYS A 191 13.71 -17.29 -9.29
C LYS A 191 13.65 -16.02 -10.14
N GLU A 192 13.49 -16.16 -11.45
CA GLU A 192 13.35 -15.02 -12.35
C GLU A 192 12.00 -14.31 -12.19
N ASP A 193 10.92 -15.04 -11.86
CA ASP A 193 9.63 -14.42 -11.59
C ASP A 193 9.65 -13.66 -10.25
N ILE A 194 10.30 -14.20 -9.22
CA ILE A 194 10.52 -13.49 -7.95
C ILE A 194 11.28 -12.19 -8.19
N LYS A 195 12.34 -12.19 -9.03
CA LYS A 195 13.06 -10.95 -9.40
C LYS A 195 12.16 -9.93 -10.10
N LYS A 196 11.28 -10.38 -11.00
CA LYS A 196 10.32 -9.49 -11.67
C LYS A 196 9.34 -8.84 -10.66
N ILE A 197 8.89 -9.61 -9.67
CA ILE A 197 8.02 -9.08 -8.61
C ILE A 197 8.79 -8.05 -7.76
N HIS A 198 10.06 -8.30 -7.42
CA HIS A 198 10.90 -7.31 -6.72
C HIS A 198 11.07 -6.01 -7.53
N LEU A 199 11.21 -6.10 -8.86
CA LEU A 199 11.26 -4.90 -9.69
C LEU A 199 9.94 -4.11 -9.64
N ALA A 200 8.81 -4.81 -9.68
CA ALA A 200 7.50 -4.17 -9.54
C ALA A 200 7.33 -3.51 -8.17
N GLU A 201 7.73 -4.20 -7.11
CA GLU A 201 7.70 -3.68 -5.73
C GLU A 201 8.55 -2.42 -5.58
N GLU A 202 9.80 -2.44 -6.07
CA GLU A 202 10.71 -1.29 -6.01
C GLU A 202 10.13 -0.04 -6.71
N MET A 203 9.48 -0.23 -7.87
CA MET A 203 8.84 0.88 -8.59
C MET A 203 7.55 1.33 -7.92
N LEU A 204 6.76 0.41 -7.38
CA LEU A 204 5.58 0.72 -6.58
C LEU A 204 5.93 1.61 -5.38
N GLU A 205 6.97 1.24 -4.63
CA GLU A 205 7.45 2.01 -3.48
C GLU A 205 7.91 3.43 -3.87
N LYS A 206 8.70 3.52 -4.96
CA LYS A 206 9.25 4.81 -5.38
C LYS A 206 8.20 5.75 -5.97
N PHE A 207 7.27 5.24 -6.76
CA PHE A 207 6.42 6.05 -7.63
C PHE A 207 4.97 6.11 -7.19
N TRP A 208 4.47 5.12 -6.45
CA TRP A 208 3.12 5.14 -5.90
C TRP A 208 3.12 5.39 -4.39
N ASN A 209 3.67 4.47 -3.60
CA ASN A 209 3.62 4.52 -2.14
C ASN A 209 4.30 5.75 -1.55
N SER A 210 5.33 6.28 -2.21
CA SER A 210 5.99 7.52 -1.79
C SER A 210 5.07 8.75 -1.77
N GLY A 211 3.94 8.72 -2.50
CA GLY A 211 2.99 9.83 -2.62
C GLY A 211 3.57 11.10 -3.24
N LYS A 212 4.72 11.02 -3.94
CA LYS A 212 5.40 12.19 -4.50
C LYS A 212 4.76 12.71 -5.79
N MET A 213 4.09 11.84 -6.54
CA MET A 213 3.55 12.11 -7.89
C MET A 213 2.08 11.70 -8.01
N PRO A 214 1.19 12.10 -7.07
CA PRO A 214 -0.16 11.56 -7.00
C PRO A 214 -1.00 11.93 -8.23
N ILE A 215 -0.84 13.14 -8.80
CA ILE A 215 -1.63 13.57 -9.96
C ILE A 215 -1.22 12.76 -11.18
N THR A 216 0.08 12.69 -11.44
CA THR A 216 0.63 11.96 -12.59
C THR A 216 0.33 10.49 -12.49
N MET A 217 0.65 9.86 -11.36
CA MET A 217 0.48 8.42 -11.21
C MET A 217 -0.98 7.98 -11.28
N ASN A 218 -1.92 8.72 -10.70
CA ASN A 218 -3.34 8.41 -10.88
C ASN A 218 -3.73 8.45 -12.37
N LYS A 219 -3.32 9.51 -13.10
CA LYS A 219 -3.63 9.63 -14.53
C LYS A 219 -2.99 8.53 -15.38
N VAL A 220 -1.76 8.16 -15.10
CA VAL A 220 -1.08 7.03 -15.76
C VAL A 220 -1.84 5.73 -15.50
N MET A 221 -2.18 5.46 -14.25
CA MET A 221 -2.87 4.24 -13.85
C MET A 221 -4.30 4.13 -14.39
N ASP A 222 -4.93 5.24 -14.80
CA ASP A 222 -6.22 5.20 -15.49
C ASP A 222 -6.10 4.69 -16.93
N ASN A 223 -4.91 4.73 -17.51
CA ASN A 223 -4.65 4.38 -18.91
C ASN A 223 -3.89 3.07 -19.09
N VAL A 224 -3.44 2.41 -18.03
CA VAL A 224 -2.75 1.12 -18.12
C VAL A 224 -3.71 -0.05 -17.91
N SER A 225 -3.53 -1.12 -18.68
CA SER A 225 -4.36 -2.32 -18.58
C SER A 225 -4.05 -3.18 -17.35
N SER A 226 -2.80 -3.16 -16.88
CA SER A 226 -2.32 -3.87 -15.69
C SER A 226 -1.29 -3.03 -14.97
N PRO A 227 -1.63 -2.49 -13.80
CA PRO A 227 -0.69 -1.82 -12.93
C PRO A 227 0.53 -2.66 -12.56
N PHE A 228 0.35 -3.97 -12.32
CA PHE A 228 1.47 -4.86 -12.03
C PHE A 228 2.51 -4.87 -13.15
N TYR A 229 2.06 -5.12 -14.39
CA TYR A 229 2.99 -5.17 -15.53
C TYR A 229 3.59 -3.80 -15.84
N PHE A 230 2.87 -2.71 -15.61
CA PHE A 230 3.43 -1.38 -15.73
C PHE A 230 4.63 -1.18 -14.79
N PHE A 231 4.48 -1.48 -13.50
CA PHE A 231 5.58 -1.34 -12.54
C PHE A 231 6.73 -2.31 -12.85
N MET A 232 6.41 -3.54 -13.23
CA MET A 232 7.42 -4.54 -13.60
C MET A 232 8.26 -4.11 -14.82
N GLU A 233 7.62 -3.66 -15.89
CA GLU A 233 8.31 -3.19 -17.10
C GLU A 233 9.07 -1.87 -16.82
N PHE A 234 8.53 -1.00 -16.01
CA PHE A 234 9.26 0.19 -15.56
C PHE A 234 10.51 -0.19 -14.76
N GLY A 235 10.45 -1.21 -13.92
CA GLY A 235 11.60 -1.72 -13.19
C GLY A 235 12.69 -2.27 -14.12
N LYS A 236 12.33 -2.97 -15.19
CA LYS A 236 13.28 -3.40 -16.23
C LYS A 236 13.92 -2.21 -16.93
N TYR A 237 13.10 -1.27 -17.39
CA TYR A 237 13.58 -0.02 -18.01
C TYR A 237 14.54 0.74 -17.09
N TYR A 238 14.23 0.77 -15.79
CA TYR A 238 15.06 1.43 -14.78
C TYR A 238 16.46 0.84 -14.70
N LEU A 239 16.58 -0.50 -14.77
CA LEU A 239 17.87 -1.20 -14.78
C LEU A 239 18.61 -1.02 -16.11
N GLU A 240 17.92 -1.11 -17.24
CA GLU A 240 18.51 -0.97 -18.59
C GLU A 240 19.10 0.41 -18.84
N HIS A 241 18.61 1.43 -18.14
CA HIS A 241 19.09 2.82 -18.23
C HIS A 241 20.03 3.24 -17.09
N ASP A 242 20.49 2.28 -16.26
CA ASP A 242 21.38 2.52 -15.13
C ASP A 242 20.88 3.62 -14.18
N PHE A 243 19.58 3.72 -13.98
CA PHE A 243 18.99 4.68 -13.07
C PHE A 243 19.32 4.33 -11.61
N LYS A 244 19.50 5.35 -10.77
CA LYS A 244 19.90 5.17 -9.38
C LYS A 244 18.80 4.53 -8.54
N LEU A 245 19.02 3.34 -8.03
CA LEU A 245 18.12 2.70 -7.07
C LEU A 245 18.10 3.40 -5.71
N PHE A 246 19.23 3.98 -5.29
CA PHE A 246 19.41 4.63 -4.00
C PHE A 246 20.07 6.01 -4.15
N LYS A 247 19.93 6.87 -3.14
CA LYS A 247 20.56 8.19 -3.07
C LYS A 247 20.24 9.11 -4.27
N PHE A 248 19.02 8.99 -4.81
CA PHE A 248 18.53 9.89 -5.86
C PHE A 248 17.92 11.17 -5.26
N GLN A 249 17.98 12.25 -6.01
CA GLN A 249 17.27 13.49 -5.71
C GLN A 249 15.84 13.43 -6.30
N ASN A 250 14.94 14.29 -5.80
CA ASN A 250 13.58 14.33 -6.33
C ASN A 250 13.57 14.65 -7.84
N ASP A 251 14.38 15.58 -8.32
CA ASP A 251 14.44 15.92 -9.75
C ASP A 251 14.92 14.75 -10.63
N GLU A 252 15.81 13.89 -10.12
CA GLU A 252 16.21 12.66 -10.81
C GLU A 252 15.03 11.67 -10.90
N LEU A 253 14.32 11.46 -9.79
CA LEU A 253 13.18 10.53 -9.74
C LEU A 253 12.07 10.95 -10.72
N PHE A 254 11.71 12.23 -10.73
CA PHE A 254 10.74 12.77 -11.66
C PHE A 254 11.19 12.66 -13.12
N SER A 255 12.47 12.92 -13.38
CA SER A 255 13.06 12.78 -14.72
C SER A 255 13.02 11.33 -15.21
N TYR A 256 13.25 10.34 -14.35
CA TYR A 256 13.22 8.92 -14.71
C TYR A 256 11.82 8.49 -15.15
N LEU A 257 10.79 8.88 -14.39
CA LEU A 257 9.41 8.59 -14.79
C LEU A 257 9.04 9.31 -16.08
N ASN A 258 9.42 10.59 -16.25
CA ASN A 258 9.15 11.36 -17.46
C ASN A 258 9.75 10.70 -18.71
N GLN A 259 10.98 10.19 -18.61
CA GLN A 259 11.64 9.47 -19.70
C GLN A 259 10.91 8.15 -20.04
N TYR A 260 10.55 7.37 -19.03
CA TYR A 260 9.80 6.12 -19.21
C TYR A 260 8.44 6.36 -19.88
N LEU A 261 7.76 7.45 -19.54
CA LEU A 261 6.47 7.85 -20.10
C LEU A 261 6.61 8.62 -21.43
N ASN A 262 7.79 8.64 -22.07
CA ASN A 262 8.05 9.35 -23.31
C ASN A 262 7.59 10.82 -23.29
N TYR A 263 7.67 11.48 -22.13
CA TYR A 263 7.28 12.89 -21.90
C TYR A 263 5.79 13.19 -22.08
N GLU A 264 4.93 12.16 -22.15
CA GLU A 264 3.49 12.32 -22.39
C GLU A 264 2.76 13.07 -21.27
N TYR A 265 3.22 12.87 -20.01
CA TYR A 265 2.59 13.43 -18.81
C TYR A 265 3.44 14.54 -18.15
N GLU A 266 4.30 15.20 -18.91
CA GLU A 266 5.27 16.17 -18.38
C GLU A 266 4.60 17.32 -17.60
N ASP A 267 3.46 17.84 -18.07
CA ASP A 267 2.73 18.93 -17.40
C ASP A 267 2.23 18.51 -16.01
N LEU A 268 1.73 17.29 -15.87
CA LEU A 268 1.27 16.75 -14.58
C LEU A 268 2.45 16.50 -13.64
N LEU A 269 3.57 15.99 -14.15
CA LEU A 269 4.80 15.83 -13.39
C LEU A 269 5.35 17.15 -12.88
N ILE A 270 5.25 18.20 -13.67
CA ILE A 270 5.61 19.55 -13.27
C ILE A 270 4.74 20.02 -12.10
N GLU A 271 3.43 19.81 -12.18
CA GLU A 271 2.50 20.18 -11.12
C GLU A 271 2.84 19.44 -9.82
N ASP A 272 3.01 18.11 -9.89
CA ASP A 272 3.41 17.30 -8.72
C ASP A 272 4.74 17.76 -8.13
N TYR A 273 5.74 18.04 -8.98
CA TYR A 273 7.04 18.49 -8.51
C TYR A 273 6.97 19.84 -7.79
N LEU A 274 6.20 20.81 -8.34
CA LEU A 274 6.02 22.12 -7.72
C LEU A 274 5.27 22.03 -6.39
N ARG A 275 4.25 21.16 -6.31
CA ARG A 275 3.51 20.89 -5.06
C ARG A 275 4.43 20.33 -3.99
N LEU A 276 5.33 19.40 -4.38
CA LEU A 276 6.26 18.74 -3.46
C LEU A 276 7.37 19.67 -2.97
N THR A 277 8.02 20.39 -3.89
CA THR A 277 9.29 21.07 -3.61
C THR A 277 9.17 22.58 -3.42
N LYS A 278 8.10 23.20 -3.92
CA LYS A 278 7.91 24.67 -3.97
C LYS A 278 9.00 25.41 -4.75
N VAL A 279 9.84 24.70 -5.51
CA VAL A 279 10.91 25.26 -6.33
C VAL A 279 10.98 24.62 -7.71
N LYS A 280 11.52 25.32 -8.68
CA LYS A 280 11.69 24.80 -10.04
C LYS A 280 12.84 23.79 -10.11
N PRO A 281 12.70 22.67 -10.81
CA PRO A 281 13.77 21.70 -10.99
C PRO A 281 14.89 22.24 -11.87
N LYS A 282 16.13 21.77 -11.62
CA LYS A 282 17.32 22.31 -12.26
C LYS A 282 17.63 21.70 -13.64
N ARG A 283 17.14 20.49 -13.97
CA ARG A 283 17.70 19.67 -15.06
C ARG A 283 16.78 19.39 -16.26
N TRP A 284 15.54 18.98 -16.07
CA TRP A 284 14.71 18.44 -17.16
C TRP A 284 13.65 19.39 -17.73
N TRP A 285 13.53 20.54 -17.18
CA TRP A 285 12.48 21.52 -17.36
C TRP A 285 12.87 22.74 -18.23
N LYS A 286 13.97 22.69 -18.94
CA LYS A 286 14.61 23.89 -19.48
C LYS A 286 13.87 24.63 -20.60
N SER A 287 12.81 24.09 -21.19
CA SER A 287 12.27 24.65 -22.43
C SER A 287 10.76 24.93 -22.48
N ARG A 288 9.95 24.48 -21.52
CA ARG A 288 8.48 24.42 -21.70
C ARG A 288 7.60 25.15 -20.69
N ILE A 289 8.11 25.70 -19.60
CA ILE A 289 7.26 26.40 -18.64
C ILE A 289 7.18 27.89 -18.96
N SER A 290 5.97 28.36 -19.29
CA SER A 290 5.67 29.79 -19.27
C SER A 290 5.74 30.32 -17.84
N LYS A 291 6.13 31.59 -17.66
CA LYS A 291 6.13 32.26 -16.35
C LYS A 291 4.75 32.24 -15.67
N GLN A 292 3.70 31.99 -16.42
CA GLN A 292 2.30 31.94 -15.98
C GLN A 292 2.04 30.64 -15.20
N GLN A 293 2.41 29.47 -15.75
CA GLN A 293 2.21 28.17 -15.11
C GLN A 293 2.93 28.06 -13.76
N SER A 294 4.05 28.76 -13.59
CA SER A 294 4.77 28.77 -12.30
C SER A 294 4.11 29.63 -11.22
N ARG A 295 3.19 30.55 -11.57
CA ARG A 295 2.48 31.40 -10.60
C ARG A 295 1.19 30.75 -10.11
N ASP A 296 0.56 29.94 -10.95
CA ASP A 296 -0.76 29.35 -10.68
C ASP A 296 -0.67 28.12 -9.74
N VAL A 297 0.54 27.56 -9.55
CA VAL A 297 0.78 26.36 -8.73
C VAL A 297 1.54 26.68 -7.40
N MET A 298 2.10 27.86 -7.25
CA MET A 298 2.73 28.31 -6.01
C MET A 298 1.78 29.07 -5.10
#